data_167e6801da11d5732a8625d4923bd3e1
#
_entry.id   167e6801da11d5732a8625d4923bd3e1
#
_cell.length_a   1.000
_cell.length_b   1.000
_cell.length_c   1.000
_cell.angle_alpha   90.00
_cell.angle_beta   90.00
_cell.angle_gamma   90.00
#
_symmetry.space_group_name_H-M   'P 1'
#
loop_
_entity.id
_entity.type
_entity.pdbx_description
1 polymer ?
#
loop_
_entity_poly.entity_id
_entity_poly.type
_entity_poly.pdbx_seq_one_letter_code
_entity_poly.pdbx_strand_id
1 'polypeptide(L)'
;MNIWIDILHIPQFNFYKPLIKALSEQGHTVYLTVLDRGKLPKIATRETEGWSNVKVYVLGKHKMTKWSAIWDANIIRAFQLRNWTRDKKIDIGFSNGMLLAWVCKQKGIPNYSFDDDPQTFDRKGKEKWNTECNFCVYEDETIGAPSHVLRCTKEWAYLNPRTFVPKEAALEKYGVKPKEYMFLREVSVGTINYAGQESGAILDIKDLIPSGMKVLFSLEEKKRREEYPSDWILLQEPIEDIHSLIYYSAG
;
A
#
# COMPACT_ATOMS: atom_id res chain seq x y z
N MET A 1 20.79 -12.00 7.31
CA MET A 1 20.89 -11.19 6.07
C MET A 1 20.46 -9.77 6.35
N ASN A 2 20.96 -8.83 5.56
CA ASN A 2 20.52 -7.43 5.55
C ASN A 2 19.61 -7.21 4.35
N ILE A 3 18.34 -7.00 4.60
CA ILE A 3 17.29 -6.95 3.58
C ILE A 3 16.80 -5.52 3.46
N TRP A 4 16.71 -5.01 2.24
CA TRP A 4 16.22 -3.66 1.97
C TRP A 4 14.85 -3.71 1.31
N ILE A 5 13.87 -3.03 1.90
CA ILE A 5 12.51 -2.91 1.36
C ILE A 5 12.19 -1.42 1.16
N ASP A 6 11.79 -1.05 -0.06
CA ASP A 6 11.44 0.33 -0.40
C ASP A 6 9.93 0.48 -0.58
N ILE A 7 9.33 1.43 0.15
CA ILE A 7 7.88 1.60 0.27
C ILE A 7 7.48 3.03 -0.10
N LEU A 8 6.55 3.16 -1.05
CA LEU A 8 6.11 4.43 -1.61
C LEU A 8 4.71 4.86 -1.14
N HIS A 9 3.87 3.90 -0.69
CA HIS A 9 2.52 4.17 -0.21
C HIS A 9 1.98 3.06 0.70
N ILE A 10 0.89 3.36 1.41
CA ILE A 10 0.32 2.49 2.47
C ILE A 10 -0.05 1.08 1.97
N PRO A 11 -0.69 0.86 0.81
CA PRO A 11 -0.96 -0.50 0.32
C PRO A 11 0.30 -1.36 0.17
N GLN A 12 1.42 -0.77 -0.27
CA GLN A 12 2.69 -1.50 -0.33
C GLN A 12 3.20 -1.87 1.07
N PHE A 13 3.06 -0.96 2.05
CA PHE A 13 3.40 -1.27 3.43
C PHE A 13 2.56 -2.46 3.95
N ASN A 14 1.26 -2.47 3.73
CA ASN A 14 0.39 -3.57 4.13
C ASN A 14 0.82 -4.89 3.48
N PHE A 15 1.20 -4.86 2.20
CA PHE A 15 1.71 -6.02 1.48
C PHE A 15 3.00 -6.57 2.10
N TYR A 16 3.97 -5.71 2.42
CA TYR A 16 5.26 -6.14 2.97
C TYR A 16 5.24 -6.40 4.47
N LYS A 17 4.29 -5.87 5.22
CA LYS A 17 4.26 -5.97 6.68
C LYS A 17 4.38 -7.40 7.22
N PRO A 18 3.64 -8.41 6.71
CA PRO A 18 3.80 -9.80 7.15
C PRO A 18 5.20 -10.35 6.86
N LEU A 19 5.76 -10.02 5.68
CA LEU A 19 7.11 -10.43 5.30
C LEU A 19 8.17 -9.77 6.22
N ILE A 20 8.05 -8.48 6.47
CA ILE A 20 8.95 -7.73 7.37
C ILE A 20 8.97 -8.38 8.76
N LYS A 21 7.79 -8.70 9.28
CA LYS A 21 7.64 -9.36 10.58
C LYS A 21 8.34 -10.72 10.60
N ALA A 22 8.03 -11.57 9.65
CA ALA A 22 8.62 -12.91 9.55
C ALA A 22 10.16 -12.88 9.42
N LEU A 23 10.69 -11.95 8.62
CA LEU A 23 12.14 -11.78 8.46
C LEU A 23 12.80 -11.29 9.75
N SER A 24 12.18 -10.34 10.46
CA SER A 24 12.67 -9.86 11.75
C SER A 24 12.69 -10.97 12.81
N GLU A 25 11.63 -11.77 12.88
CA GLU A 25 11.53 -12.93 13.79
C GLU A 25 12.58 -14.02 13.49
N GLN A 26 12.98 -14.15 12.22
CA GLN A 26 14.07 -15.02 11.80
C GLN A 26 15.49 -14.45 12.05
N GLY A 27 15.58 -13.27 12.68
CA GLY A 27 16.85 -12.64 13.02
C GLY A 27 17.52 -11.88 11.86
N HIS A 28 16.80 -11.62 10.76
CA HIS A 28 17.31 -10.79 9.68
C HIS A 28 17.18 -9.30 10.01
N THR A 29 18.15 -8.49 9.58
CA THR A 29 18.03 -7.03 9.66
C THR A 29 17.24 -6.52 8.46
N VAL A 30 16.13 -5.83 8.71
CA VAL A 30 15.28 -5.26 7.67
C VAL A 30 15.41 -3.74 7.69
N TYR A 31 15.88 -3.18 6.59
CA TYR A 31 15.95 -1.75 6.33
C TYR A 31 14.73 -1.34 5.51
N LEU A 32 13.87 -0.49 6.07
CA LEU A 32 12.72 0.08 5.37
C LEU A 32 13.07 1.51 4.94
N THR A 33 13.11 1.77 3.65
CA THR A 33 13.10 3.14 3.15
C THR A 33 11.68 3.52 2.76
N VAL A 34 11.19 4.60 3.31
CA VAL A 34 9.80 5.02 3.21
C VAL A 34 9.73 6.40 2.59
N LEU A 35 8.90 6.59 1.57
CA LEU A 35 8.65 7.91 1.00
C LEU A 35 7.84 8.77 1.99
N ASP A 36 8.24 10.03 2.20
CA ASP A 36 7.44 11.01 2.96
C ASP A 36 6.19 11.38 2.14
N ARG A 37 5.15 10.54 2.29
CA ARG A 37 3.87 10.66 1.59
C ARG A 37 2.72 10.47 2.56
N GLY A 38 2.03 11.58 2.87
CA GLY A 38 0.87 11.57 3.76
C GLY A 38 1.17 10.94 5.12
N LYS A 39 0.48 9.88 5.49
CA LYS A 39 0.59 9.23 6.80
C LYS A 39 1.56 8.03 6.80
N LEU A 40 2.11 7.66 5.63
CA LEU A 40 2.93 6.48 5.49
C LEU A 40 4.11 6.40 6.48
N PRO A 41 4.92 7.46 6.70
CA PRO A 41 6.02 7.37 7.67
C PRO A 41 5.55 7.06 9.09
N LYS A 42 4.48 7.71 9.54
CA LYS A 42 3.91 7.51 10.87
C LYS A 42 3.38 6.09 11.05
N ILE A 43 2.68 5.57 10.03
CA ILE A 43 2.14 4.21 10.05
C ILE A 43 3.28 3.19 10.08
N ALA A 44 4.26 3.31 9.18
CA ALA A 44 5.39 2.39 9.12
C ALA A 44 6.17 2.35 10.44
N THR A 45 6.46 3.50 11.04
CA THR A 45 7.17 3.57 12.34
C THR A 45 6.35 2.93 13.46
N ARG A 46 5.07 3.31 13.60
CA ARG A 46 4.20 2.77 14.66
C ARG A 46 4.02 1.27 14.55
N GLU A 47 3.74 0.77 13.35
CA GLU A 47 3.43 -0.65 13.12
C GLU A 47 4.65 -1.57 13.21
N THR A 48 5.86 -1.02 13.15
CA THR A 48 7.11 -1.76 13.33
C THR A 48 7.79 -1.47 14.68
N GLU A 49 7.15 -0.68 15.53
CA GLU A 49 7.63 -0.41 16.88
C GLU A 49 7.78 -1.70 17.68
N GLY A 50 8.90 -1.86 18.37
CA GLY A 50 9.23 -3.08 19.11
C GLY A 50 9.80 -4.23 18.26
N TRP A 51 9.91 -4.08 16.94
CA TRP A 51 10.59 -5.09 16.08
C TRP A 51 12.09 -4.78 16.05
N SER A 52 12.86 -5.48 16.87
CA SER A 52 14.27 -5.14 17.19
C SER A 52 15.20 -5.03 15.98
N ASN A 53 14.94 -5.80 14.94
CA ASN A 53 15.78 -5.87 13.73
C ASN A 53 15.24 -5.05 12.55
N VAL A 54 14.20 -4.22 12.76
CA VAL A 54 13.62 -3.37 11.73
C VAL A 54 14.06 -1.93 11.93
N LYS A 55 14.57 -1.31 10.87
CA LYS A 55 15.05 0.08 10.88
C LYS A 55 14.34 0.88 9.79
N VAL A 56 13.57 1.89 10.19
CA VAL A 56 12.79 2.75 9.28
C VAL A 56 13.57 4.03 8.96
N TYR A 57 13.67 4.35 7.67
CA TYR A 57 14.30 5.55 7.15
C TYR A 57 13.35 6.29 6.22
N VAL A 58 13.04 7.54 6.52
CA VAL A 58 12.20 8.37 5.65
C VAL A 58 13.08 9.09 4.64
N LEU A 59 12.94 8.74 3.37
CA LEU A 59 13.74 9.28 2.27
C LEU A 59 12.87 9.75 1.12
N GLY A 60 13.10 10.99 0.69
CA GLY A 60 12.33 11.66 -0.35
C GLY A 60 11.03 12.24 0.15
N LYS A 61 10.46 13.17 -0.62
CA LYS A 61 9.17 13.81 -0.33
C LYS A 61 8.26 13.70 -1.54
N HIS A 62 7.00 13.39 -1.29
CA HIS A 62 5.97 13.47 -2.32
C HIS A 62 5.39 14.88 -2.34
N LYS A 63 5.57 15.59 -3.45
CA LYS A 63 4.99 16.93 -3.66
C LYS A 63 3.80 16.86 -4.61
N MET A 64 2.83 17.76 -4.40
CA MET A 64 1.53 17.75 -5.10
C MET A 64 1.56 18.21 -6.56
N THR A 65 2.65 18.82 -7.05
CA THR A 65 2.71 19.30 -8.43
C THR A 65 3.34 18.27 -9.36
N LYS A 66 2.83 18.13 -10.59
CA LYS A 66 3.29 17.12 -11.55
C LYS A 66 4.82 17.17 -11.78
N TRP A 67 5.38 18.36 -11.96
CA TRP A 67 6.82 18.53 -12.19
C TRP A 67 7.68 18.22 -10.97
N SER A 68 7.26 18.67 -9.78
CA SER A 68 7.98 18.36 -8.55
C SER A 68 7.86 16.90 -8.15
N ALA A 69 6.75 16.22 -8.48
CA ALA A 69 6.61 14.78 -8.25
C ALA A 69 7.62 13.99 -9.09
N ILE A 70 7.87 14.39 -10.36
CA ILE A 70 8.86 13.73 -11.20
C ILE A 70 10.28 13.95 -10.66
N TRP A 71 10.65 15.21 -10.35
CA TRP A 71 12.00 15.53 -9.90
C TRP A 71 12.30 15.03 -8.49
N ASP A 72 11.44 15.34 -7.52
CA ASP A 72 11.68 15.02 -6.10
C ASP A 72 11.47 13.53 -5.80
N ALA A 73 10.38 12.94 -6.28
CA ALA A 73 10.05 11.56 -5.97
C ALA A 73 10.87 10.54 -6.78
N ASN A 74 11.42 10.91 -7.93
CA ASN A 74 12.22 9.99 -8.74
C ASN A 74 13.71 10.35 -8.74
N ILE A 75 14.08 11.53 -9.23
CA ILE A 75 15.52 11.83 -9.44
C ILE A 75 16.23 12.08 -8.11
N ILE A 76 15.74 13.03 -7.32
CA ILE A 76 16.38 13.37 -6.04
C ILE A 76 16.38 12.16 -5.12
N ARG A 77 15.24 11.47 -5.04
CA ARG A 77 15.11 10.26 -4.22
C ARG A 77 16.05 9.13 -4.66
N ALA A 78 16.25 8.92 -5.97
CA ALA A 78 17.20 7.92 -6.46
C ALA A 78 18.62 8.19 -5.93
N PHE A 79 19.07 9.45 -5.95
CA PHE A 79 20.36 9.84 -5.38
C PHE A 79 20.40 9.70 -3.86
N GLN A 80 19.33 10.03 -3.16
CA GLN A 80 19.22 9.83 -1.70
C GLN A 80 19.32 8.34 -1.32
N LEU A 81 18.61 7.46 -2.02
CA LEU A 81 18.67 6.02 -1.83
C LEU A 81 20.08 5.48 -2.12
N ARG A 82 20.70 5.92 -3.24
CA ARG A 82 22.06 5.54 -3.58
C ARG A 82 23.07 5.97 -2.52
N ASN A 83 22.98 7.20 -2.02
CA ASN A 83 23.85 7.70 -0.96
C ASN A 83 23.64 6.96 0.36
N TRP A 84 22.36 6.73 0.73
CA TRP A 84 21.98 6.02 1.93
C TRP A 84 22.53 4.57 1.97
N THR A 85 22.67 3.92 0.80
CA THR A 85 23.23 2.56 0.71
C THR A 85 24.76 2.50 0.71
N ARG A 86 25.51 3.63 0.77
CA ARG A 86 26.96 3.62 0.59
C ARG A 86 27.70 2.81 1.66
N ASP A 87 27.29 2.97 2.88
CA ASP A 87 27.88 2.37 4.09
C ASP A 87 27.13 1.13 4.60
N LYS A 88 26.16 0.64 3.82
CA LYS A 88 25.33 -0.51 4.19
C LYS A 88 25.65 -1.72 3.34
N LYS A 89 25.86 -2.84 4.02
CA LYS A 89 25.93 -4.13 3.37
C LYS A 89 24.50 -4.63 3.19
N ILE A 90 23.95 -4.50 1.99
CA ILE A 90 22.63 -5.01 1.62
C ILE A 90 22.82 -6.31 0.84
N ASP A 91 22.12 -7.36 1.25
CA ASP A 91 22.22 -8.68 0.61
C ASP A 91 21.14 -8.86 -0.47
N ILE A 92 19.94 -8.25 -0.29
CA ILE A 92 18.82 -8.35 -1.23
C ILE A 92 17.88 -7.16 -1.07
N GLY A 93 17.21 -6.77 -2.16
CA GLY A 93 16.23 -5.67 -2.19
C GLY A 93 14.85 -6.10 -2.67
N PHE A 94 13.79 -5.46 -2.12
CA PHE A 94 12.39 -5.65 -2.53
C PHE A 94 11.69 -4.30 -2.69
N SER A 95 10.88 -4.16 -3.75
CA SER A 95 10.08 -2.95 -3.98
C SER A 95 8.89 -3.22 -4.90
N ASN A 96 8.01 -2.22 -5.04
CA ASN A 96 7.03 -2.14 -6.12
C ASN A 96 7.38 -1.00 -7.10
N GLY A 97 8.62 -0.54 -7.08
CA GLY A 97 9.06 0.59 -7.88
C GLY A 97 10.48 0.44 -8.43
N MET A 98 10.79 1.23 -9.45
CA MET A 98 12.04 1.11 -10.21
C MET A 98 13.27 1.70 -9.50
N LEU A 99 13.11 2.59 -8.51
CA LEU A 99 14.25 3.30 -7.92
C LEU A 99 15.17 2.38 -7.14
N LEU A 100 14.61 1.48 -6.34
CA LEU A 100 15.41 0.46 -5.65
C LEU A 100 16.13 -0.42 -6.65
N ALA A 101 15.43 -0.90 -7.68
CA ALA A 101 16.01 -1.76 -8.71
C ALA A 101 17.21 -1.08 -9.41
N TRP A 102 17.06 0.21 -9.75
CA TRP A 102 18.15 1.00 -10.33
C TRP A 102 19.37 1.08 -9.42
N VAL A 103 19.18 1.36 -8.12
CA VAL A 103 20.29 1.40 -7.14
C VAL A 103 20.92 0.03 -6.96
N CYS A 104 20.12 -1.01 -6.83
CA CYS A 104 20.57 -2.38 -6.67
C CYS A 104 21.41 -2.84 -7.86
N LYS A 105 20.97 -2.55 -9.08
CA LYS A 105 21.72 -2.86 -10.31
C LYS A 105 23.12 -2.25 -10.31
N GLN A 106 23.25 -0.99 -9.91
CA GLN A 106 24.53 -0.31 -9.85
C GLN A 106 25.50 -0.92 -8.82
N LYS A 107 24.96 -1.59 -7.82
CA LYS A 107 25.73 -2.19 -6.72
C LYS A 107 25.84 -3.72 -6.80
N GLY A 108 25.29 -4.33 -7.83
CA GLY A 108 25.27 -5.78 -7.96
C GLY A 108 24.42 -6.48 -6.88
N ILE A 109 23.41 -5.80 -6.31
CA ILE A 109 22.52 -6.35 -5.30
C ILE A 109 21.35 -7.06 -5.99
N PRO A 110 21.09 -8.35 -5.70
CA PRO A 110 19.89 -9.04 -6.14
C PRO A 110 18.64 -8.30 -5.67
N ASN A 111 17.64 -8.15 -6.56
CA ASN A 111 16.41 -7.46 -6.17
C ASN A 111 15.19 -7.99 -6.91
N TYR A 112 14.04 -7.85 -6.26
CA TYR A 112 12.74 -8.26 -6.77
C TYR A 112 11.77 -7.09 -6.72
N SER A 113 11.04 -6.91 -7.81
CA SER A 113 9.96 -5.92 -7.91
C SER A 113 8.63 -6.64 -8.00
N PHE A 114 7.67 -6.23 -7.18
CA PHE A 114 6.31 -6.77 -7.21
C PHE A 114 5.38 -5.80 -7.92
N ASP A 115 4.63 -6.29 -8.90
CA ASP A 115 3.67 -5.51 -9.67
C ASP A 115 2.31 -6.22 -9.69
N ASP A 116 1.23 -5.45 -9.60
CA ASP A 116 -0.15 -5.94 -9.59
C ASP A 116 -0.97 -5.43 -10.80
N ASP A 117 -0.33 -4.67 -11.68
CA ASP A 117 -0.97 -4.17 -12.89
C ASP A 117 -0.13 -4.48 -14.13
N PRO A 118 -0.28 -5.69 -14.69
CA PRO A 118 0.50 -6.12 -15.83
C PRO A 118 0.27 -5.32 -17.11
N GLN A 119 -0.85 -4.61 -17.22
CA GLN A 119 -1.25 -3.92 -18.45
C GLN A 119 -0.75 -2.48 -18.56
N THR A 120 -0.50 -1.80 -17.43
CA THR A 120 -0.21 -0.36 -17.41
C THR A 120 1.26 0.00 -17.63
N PHE A 121 2.18 -0.96 -17.58
CA PHE A 121 3.60 -0.65 -17.69
C PHE A 121 4.24 -1.30 -18.92
N ASP A 122 4.79 -0.47 -19.81
CA ASP A 122 5.73 -0.95 -20.82
C ASP A 122 6.97 -1.50 -20.10
N ARG A 123 7.06 -2.82 -20.06
CA ARG A 123 8.07 -3.57 -19.29
C ARG A 123 9.38 -3.69 -20.01
N LYS A 124 9.48 -3.21 -21.27
CA LYS A 124 10.70 -3.27 -22.05
C LYS A 124 11.84 -2.56 -21.33
N GLY A 125 12.79 -3.33 -20.86
CA GLY A 125 14.00 -2.84 -20.18
C GLY A 125 13.99 -2.92 -18.67
N LYS A 126 12.86 -3.14 -18.00
CA LYS A 126 12.81 -3.33 -16.53
C LYS A 126 13.50 -4.64 -16.11
N GLU A 127 13.32 -5.69 -16.88
CA GLU A 127 13.96 -7.00 -16.70
C GLU A 127 15.48 -6.93 -16.65
N LYS A 128 16.06 -5.84 -17.16
CA LYS A 128 17.52 -5.60 -17.09
C LYS A 128 18.00 -5.17 -15.71
N TRP A 129 17.11 -4.73 -14.86
CA TRP A 129 17.44 -4.15 -13.56
C TRP A 129 17.02 -4.99 -12.37
N ASN A 130 15.97 -5.79 -12.51
CA ASN A 130 15.37 -6.56 -11.43
C ASN A 130 14.79 -7.89 -11.92
N THR A 131 14.46 -8.75 -10.95
CA THR A 131 13.54 -9.87 -11.16
C THR A 131 12.14 -9.41 -10.86
N GLU A 132 11.24 -9.51 -11.82
CA GLU A 132 9.84 -9.10 -11.63
C GLU A 132 9.00 -10.26 -11.09
N CYS A 133 8.13 -9.92 -10.13
CA CYS A 133 7.12 -10.81 -9.59
C CYS A 133 5.76 -10.15 -9.82
N ASN A 134 4.94 -10.78 -10.65
CA ASN A 134 3.67 -10.22 -11.06
C ASN A 134 2.50 -10.99 -10.44
N PHE A 135 1.60 -10.26 -9.79
CA PHE A 135 0.33 -10.81 -9.34
C PHE A 135 -0.63 -10.86 -10.53
N CYS A 136 -1.00 -12.05 -10.95
CA CYS A 136 -1.89 -12.27 -12.05
C CYS A 136 -2.83 -13.43 -11.76
N VAL A 137 -4.13 -13.16 -11.75
CA VAL A 137 -5.17 -14.16 -11.53
C VAL A 137 -5.55 -14.86 -12.83
N TYR A 138 -5.32 -14.22 -13.98
CA TYR A 138 -5.70 -14.71 -15.32
C TYR A 138 -4.58 -15.52 -15.95
N GLU A 139 -4.95 -16.59 -16.69
CA GLU A 139 -3.97 -17.53 -17.26
C GLU A 139 -3.29 -17.01 -18.52
N ASP A 140 -3.93 -16.10 -19.26
CA ASP A 140 -3.54 -15.76 -20.63
C ASP A 140 -2.53 -14.63 -20.77
N GLU A 141 -2.03 -14.08 -19.66
CA GLU A 141 -1.09 -13.00 -19.78
C GLU A 141 0.33 -13.50 -19.98
N THR A 142 0.80 -13.39 -21.20
CA THR A 142 2.21 -13.51 -21.55
C THR A 142 2.96 -12.31 -20.97
N ILE A 143 3.43 -12.49 -19.75
CA ILE A 143 4.29 -11.54 -19.10
C ILE A 143 5.71 -11.82 -19.60
N GLY A 144 6.33 -10.84 -20.25
CA GLY A 144 7.69 -10.98 -20.78
C GLY A 144 8.68 -11.50 -19.74
N ALA A 145 9.53 -12.42 -20.13
CA ALA A 145 10.58 -12.96 -19.26
C ALA A 145 11.67 -11.90 -18.95
N PRO A 146 12.40 -12.00 -17.80
CA PRO A 146 12.24 -12.99 -16.75
C PRO A 146 11.29 -12.48 -15.66
N SER A 147 10.14 -13.09 -15.53
CA SER A 147 9.20 -12.74 -14.48
C SER A 147 8.64 -13.99 -13.79
N HIS A 148 8.38 -13.86 -12.51
CA HIS A 148 7.64 -14.86 -11.75
C HIS A 148 6.18 -14.46 -11.68
N VAL A 149 5.29 -15.33 -12.11
CA VAL A 149 3.84 -15.12 -12.02
C VAL A 149 3.33 -15.71 -10.71
N LEU A 150 2.73 -14.86 -9.88
CA LEU A 150 2.06 -15.24 -8.64
C LEU A 150 0.55 -15.30 -8.91
N ARG A 151 -0.02 -16.50 -8.91
CA ARG A 151 -1.44 -16.76 -9.22
C ARG A 151 -2.37 -16.37 -8.06
N CYS A 152 -2.25 -15.14 -7.59
CA CYS A 152 -3.09 -14.58 -6.54
C CYS A 152 -3.11 -13.05 -6.66
N THR A 153 -3.98 -12.40 -5.89
CA THR A 153 -3.92 -10.94 -5.69
C THR A 153 -2.88 -10.59 -4.63
N LYS A 154 -2.34 -9.38 -4.65
CA LYS A 154 -1.37 -8.91 -3.64
C LYS A 154 -1.95 -8.88 -2.23
N GLU A 155 -3.27 -8.68 -2.13
CA GLU A 155 -4.00 -8.64 -0.86
C GLU A 155 -3.93 -9.97 -0.11
N TRP A 156 -3.68 -11.08 -0.81
CA TRP A 156 -3.47 -12.38 -0.21
C TRP A 156 -2.32 -12.42 0.79
N ALA A 157 -1.35 -11.51 0.66
CA ALA A 157 -0.24 -11.39 1.60
C ALA A 157 -0.69 -11.04 3.02
N TYR A 158 -1.79 -10.28 3.17
CA TYR A 158 -2.25 -9.78 4.48
C TYR A 158 -3.74 -10.06 4.78
N LEU A 159 -4.51 -10.54 3.80
CA LEU A 159 -5.92 -10.94 3.99
C LEU A 159 -6.14 -12.44 3.79
N ASN A 160 -5.08 -13.25 3.79
CA ASN A 160 -5.19 -14.69 3.70
C ASN A 160 -6.00 -15.22 4.90
N PRO A 161 -7.09 -15.98 4.69
CA PRO A 161 -7.93 -16.51 5.78
C PRO A 161 -7.20 -17.35 6.82
N ARG A 162 -6.02 -17.88 6.48
CA ARG A 162 -5.19 -18.66 7.42
C ARG A 162 -4.39 -17.79 8.38
N THR A 163 -4.17 -16.53 8.06
CA THR A 163 -3.27 -15.63 8.82
C THR A 163 -3.95 -14.34 9.26
N PHE A 164 -4.98 -13.91 8.54
CA PHE A 164 -5.74 -12.73 8.90
C PHE A 164 -6.71 -13.05 10.04
N VAL A 165 -6.53 -12.38 11.16
CA VAL A 165 -7.43 -12.46 12.31
C VAL A 165 -8.17 -11.13 12.45
N PRO A 166 -9.46 -11.07 12.11
CA PRO A 166 -10.24 -9.84 12.27
C PRO A 166 -10.43 -9.53 13.75
N LYS A 167 -10.33 -8.24 14.08
CA LYS A 167 -10.47 -7.75 15.46
C LYS A 167 -11.84 -7.11 15.65
N GLU A 168 -12.72 -7.76 16.39
CA GLU A 168 -14.06 -7.23 16.68
C GLU A 168 -13.99 -5.94 17.53
N ALA A 169 -12.99 -5.82 18.40
CA ALA A 169 -12.77 -4.60 19.18
C ALA A 169 -12.64 -3.32 18.34
N ALA A 170 -12.29 -3.44 17.04
CA ALA A 170 -12.26 -2.29 16.12
C ALA A 170 -13.65 -1.64 15.94
N LEU A 171 -14.73 -2.37 16.19
CA LEU A 171 -16.11 -1.90 16.05
C LEU A 171 -16.55 -1.00 17.22
N GLU A 172 -16.00 -1.21 18.40
CA GLU A 172 -16.38 -0.50 19.65
C GLU A 172 -16.22 1.02 19.49
N LYS A 173 -15.15 1.45 18.82
CA LYS A 173 -14.86 2.86 18.55
C LYS A 173 -16.01 3.58 17.81
N TYR A 174 -16.76 2.84 17.01
CA TYR A 174 -17.83 3.37 16.17
C TYR A 174 -19.23 3.00 16.67
N GLY A 175 -19.33 2.26 17.77
CA GLY A 175 -20.60 1.83 18.35
C GLY A 175 -21.46 0.98 17.40
N VAL A 176 -20.80 0.13 16.60
CA VAL A 176 -21.45 -0.79 15.67
C VAL A 176 -21.18 -2.24 16.05
N LYS A 177 -22.01 -3.15 15.57
CA LYS A 177 -21.84 -4.61 15.77
C LYS A 177 -21.67 -5.32 14.42
N PRO A 178 -21.13 -6.55 14.43
CA PRO A 178 -21.01 -7.33 13.22
C PRO A 178 -22.34 -7.44 12.46
N LYS A 179 -22.29 -7.20 11.15
CA LYS A 179 -23.44 -7.27 10.22
C LYS A 179 -24.55 -6.26 10.45
N GLU A 180 -24.39 -5.28 11.35
CA GLU A 180 -25.37 -4.20 11.62
C GLU A 180 -25.00 -2.88 10.91
N TYR A 181 -23.97 -2.87 10.06
CA TYR A 181 -23.54 -1.68 9.31
C TYR A 181 -23.01 -2.01 7.92
N MET A 182 -23.06 -1.03 7.04
CA MET A 182 -22.37 -1.04 5.75
C MET A 182 -21.08 -0.22 5.84
N PHE A 183 -20.04 -0.69 5.13
CA PHE A 183 -18.79 0.04 4.97
C PHE A 183 -18.74 0.66 3.58
N LEU A 184 -18.80 1.98 3.50
CA LEU A 184 -18.74 2.71 2.24
C LEU A 184 -17.47 3.55 2.13
N ARG A 185 -16.91 3.62 0.93
CA ARG A 185 -15.72 4.45 0.65
C ARG A 185 -15.92 5.26 -0.61
N GLU A 186 -15.86 6.57 -0.47
CA GLU A 186 -15.78 7.49 -1.61
C GLU A 186 -14.31 7.87 -1.84
N VAL A 187 -13.81 7.58 -3.04
CA VAL A 187 -12.45 7.86 -3.44
C VAL A 187 -12.35 9.23 -4.10
N SER A 188 -11.17 9.87 -4.01
CA SER A 188 -10.90 11.08 -4.77
C SER A 188 -10.67 10.76 -6.24
N VAL A 189 -11.44 11.39 -7.11
CA VAL A 189 -11.29 11.25 -8.58
C VAL A 189 -10.14 12.08 -9.15
N GLY A 190 -9.45 12.86 -8.32
CA GLY A 190 -8.29 13.66 -8.73
C GLY A 190 -7.02 12.87 -9.00
N THR A 191 -7.04 11.55 -8.91
CA THR A 191 -5.88 10.68 -9.17
C THR A 191 -5.91 10.14 -10.59
N ILE A 192 -4.74 9.77 -11.12
CA ILE A 192 -4.59 9.24 -12.50
C ILE A 192 -5.47 8.01 -12.73
N ASN A 193 -5.61 7.14 -11.72
CA ASN A 193 -6.37 5.90 -11.82
C ASN A 193 -7.88 6.11 -11.97
N TYR A 194 -8.39 7.29 -11.60
CA TYR A 194 -9.80 7.65 -11.68
C TYR A 194 -10.06 8.82 -12.65
N ALA A 195 -9.10 9.12 -13.52
CA ALA A 195 -9.24 10.18 -14.51
C ALA A 195 -10.45 9.92 -15.42
N GLY A 196 -11.35 10.87 -15.50
CA GLY A 196 -12.59 10.75 -16.28
C GLY A 196 -13.78 10.13 -15.54
N GLN A 197 -13.62 9.75 -14.27
CA GLN A 197 -14.75 9.35 -13.43
C GLN A 197 -15.32 10.54 -12.68
N GLU A 198 -16.63 10.49 -12.42
CA GLU A 198 -17.31 11.47 -11.58
C GLU A 198 -17.25 11.05 -10.11
N SER A 199 -17.13 12.04 -9.22
CA SER A 199 -17.22 11.79 -7.78
C SER A 199 -18.68 11.83 -7.34
N GLY A 200 -19.02 11.06 -6.29
CA GLY A 200 -20.38 11.05 -5.73
C GLY A 200 -21.19 9.79 -6.08
N ALA A 201 -20.57 8.78 -6.70
CA ALA A 201 -21.24 7.52 -7.03
C ALA A 201 -21.95 6.86 -5.82
N ILE A 202 -21.42 7.08 -4.61
CA ILE A 202 -22.07 6.57 -3.39
C ILE A 202 -23.39 7.30 -3.08
N LEU A 203 -23.55 8.56 -3.50
CA LEU A 203 -24.81 9.27 -3.33
C LEU A 203 -25.93 8.66 -4.18
N ASP A 204 -25.61 8.10 -5.34
CA ASP A 204 -26.59 7.48 -6.22
C ASP A 204 -27.20 6.20 -5.62
N ILE A 205 -26.47 5.55 -4.73
CA ILE A 205 -26.90 4.32 -4.07
C ILE A 205 -27.42 4.52 -2.65
N LYS A 206 -27.44 5.74 -2.13
CA LYS A 206 -27.84 6.02 -0.74
C LYS A 206 -29.23 5.47 -0.38
N ASP A 207 -30.17 5.55 -1.31
CA ASP A 207 -31.56 5.11 -1.12
C ASP A 207 -31.70 3.57 -1.19
N LEU A 208 -30.65 2.87 -1.60
CA LEU A 208 -30.60 1.39 -1.57
C LEU A 208 -30.12 0.84 -0.22
N ILE A 209 -29.68 1.70 0.68
CA ILE A 209 -29.23 1.29 2.01
C ILE A 209 -30.45 0.93 2.84
N PRO A 210 -30.51 -0.27 3.45
CA PRO A 210 -31.66 -0.69 4.24
C PRO A 210 -31.94 0.28 5.40
N SER A 211 -33.22 0.58 5.64
CA SER A 211 -33.62 1.43 6.75
C SER A 211 -33.13 0.87 8.09
N GLY A 212 -32.54 1.73 8.92
CA GLY A 212 -31.96 1.35 10.21
C GLY A 212 -30.55 0.77 10.14
N MET A 213 -29.99 0.55 8.95
CA MET A 213 -28.60 0.14 8.77
C MET A 213 -27.66 1.32 9.03
N LYS A 214 -26.73 1.17 9.95
CA LYS A 214 -25.67 2.16 10.16
C LYS A 214 -24.70 2.17 8.98
N VAL A 215 -24.07 3.32 8.70
CA VAL A 215 -23.04 3.45 7.65
C VAL A 215 -21.76 3.94 8.27
N LEU A 216 -20.69 3.15 8.12
CA LEU A 216 -19.32 3.61 8.33
C LEU A 216 -18.78 4.15 7.02
N PHE A 217 -18.42 5.43 6.99
CA PHE A 217 -18.12 6.15 5.77
C PHE A 217 -16.66 6.65 5.74
N SER A 218 -15.89 6.16 4.78
CA SER A 218 -14.55 6.63 4.48
C SER A 218 -14.60 7.62 3.30
N LEU A 219 -14.33 8.90 3.56
CA LEU A 219 -14.35 9.97 2.56
C LEU A 219 -12.95 10.55 2.38
N GLU A 220 -12.36 10.40 1.19
CA GLU A 220 -11.03 10.95 0.90
C GLU A 220 -11.06 12.48 0.77
N GLU A 221 -12.08 13.03 0.12
CA GLU A 221 -12.28 14.47 -0.02
C GLU A 221 -13.16 15.05 1.09
N LYS A 222 -12.59 15.27 2.27
CA LYS A 222 -13.33 15.70 3.48
C LYS A 222 -14.16 16.97 3.33
N LYS A 223 -13.76 17.88 2.41
CA LYS A 223 -14.51 19.11 2.10
C LYS A 223 -15.90 18.83 1.54
N ARG A 224 -16.14 17.61 1.02
CA ARG A 224 -17.44 17.20 0.47
C ARG A 224 -18.34 16.51 1.50
N ARG A 225 -17.98 16.51 2.79
CA ARG A 225 -18.76 15.83 3.84
C ARG A 225 -20.22 16.25 3.89
N GLU A 226 -20.51 17.53 3.62
CA GLU A 226 -21.87 18.10 3.67
C GLU A 226 -22.79 17.59 2.55
N GLU A 227 -22.24 17.01 1.49
CA GLU A 227 -22.99 16.38 0.40
C GLU A 227 -23.62 15.03 0.79
N TYR A 228 -23.16 14.42 1.88
CA TYR A 228 -23.55 13.08 2.33
C TYR A 228 -24.44 13.14 3.57
N PRO A 229 -25.27 12.10 3.82
CA PRO A 229 -26.16 12.05 4.98
C PRO A 229 -25.42 12.31 6.29
N SER A 230 -25.98 13.13 7.16
CA SER A 230 -25.35 13.54 8.42
C SER A 230 -25.25 12.42 9.45
N ASP A 231 -26.10 11.43 9.37
CA ASP A 231 -26.15 10.23 10.22
C ASP A 231 -25.10 9.17 9.85
N TRP A 232 -24.44 9.31 8.69
CA TRP A 232 -23.33 8.45 8.34
C TRP A 232 -22.11 8.74 9.21
N ILE A 233 -21.54 7.71 9.81
CA ILE A 233 -20.39 7.81 10.72
C ILE A 233 -19.13 7.98 9.90
N LEU A 234 -18.61 9.22 9.86
CA LEU A 234 -17.35 9.50 9.14
C LEU A 234 -16.18 8.89 9.89
N LEU A 235 -15.43 8.05 9.20
CA LEU A 235 -14.23 7.42 9.74
C LEU A 235 -13.08 8.43 9.88
N GLN A 236 -12.42 8.41 11.04
CA GLN A 236 -11.26 9.24 11.30
C GLN A 236 -10.00 8.57 10.76
N GLU A 237 -9.26 9.31 9.97
CA GLU A 237 -8.01 8.82 9.42
C GLU A 237 -6.78 9.16 10.29
N PRO A 238 -5.79 8.27 10.32
CA PRO A 238 -5.73 6.97 9.65
C PRO A 238 -6.75 6.00 10.23
N ILE A 239 -7.48 5.30 9.35
CA ILE A 239 -8.46 4.30 9.80
C ILE A 239 -7.67 3.11 10.33
N GLU A 240 -7.81 2.86 11.62
CA GLU A 240 -7.21 1.72 12.26
C GLU A 240 -8.03 0.47 11.99
N ASP A 241 -7.33 -0.66 11.81
CA ASP A 241 -7.94 -1.97 11.59
C ASP A 241 -9.04 -1.98 10.48
N ILE A 242 -8.86 -1.17 9.41
CA ILE A 242 -9.82 -1.02 8.32
C ILE A 242 -10.30 -2.37 7.76
N HIS A 243 -9.41 -3.35 7.65
CA HIS A 243 -9.76 -4.67 7.13
C HIS A 243 -10.71 -5.42 8.06
N SER A 244 -10.62 -5.21 9.38
CA SER A 244 -11.58 -5.75 10.35
C SER A 244 -12.96 -5.08 10.22
N LEU A 245 -12.98 -3.75 10.00
CA LEU A 245 -14.23 -3.04 9.76
C LEU A 245 -14.92 -3.54 8.48
N ILE A 246 -14.15 -3.80 7.41
CA ILE A 246 -14.70 -4.37 6.17
C ILE A 246 -15.19 -5.80 6.39
N TYR A 247 -14.43 -6.63 7.10
CA TYR A 247 -14.78 -8.03 7.36
C TYR A 247 -16.11 -8.18 8.11
N TYR A 248 -16.35 -7.33 9.10
CA TYR A 248 -17.57 -7.38 9.92
C TYR A 248 -18.73 -6.58 9.32
N SER A 249 -18.57 -5.86 8.23
CA SER A 249 -19.64 -5.15 7.56
C SER A 249 -20.70 -6.12 6.98
N ALA A 250 -21.91 -5.64 6.76
CA ALA A 250 -22.94 -6.38 6.03
C ALA A 250 -22.71 -6.34 4.51
N GLY A 251 -22.01 -5.31 4.05
CA GLY A 251 -21.63 -5.06 2.66
C GLY A 251 -20.71 -3.87 2.59
#